data_fb1c3d1b7aba9e54aab487e419614f54
#
_entry.id   fb1c3d1b7aba9e54aab487e419614f54
#
_cell.length_a   1.000
_cell.length_b   1.000
_cell.length_c   1.000
_cell.angle_alpha   90.00
_cell.angle_beta   90.00
_cell.angle_gamma   90.00
#
_symmetry.space_group_name_H-M   'P 1'
#
loop_
_entity.id
_entity.type
_entity.pdbx_description
1 polymer ?
#
loop_
_entity_poly.entity_id
_entity_poly.type
_entity_poly.pdbx_seq_one_letter_code
_entity_poly.pdbx_strand_id
1 'polypeptide(L)'
;MGLKIKKVELILIVLVVVVTMVVLYNVLISVPFKDYSLDVDALKDPESLLVNSRVVLKNTGKMTLNDIYIVYDNNKNLTENLLKIDPGQTIILSPPQGALLKSVSVFTGEGISIEEGFRSPIKMPGMIGS
;
A
#
# COMPACT_ATOMS: atom_id res chain seq x y z
N MET A 1 -9.45 -13.92 58.68
CA MET A 1 -8.24 -13.16 58.46
C MET A 1 -8.19 -12.62 57.07
N GLY A 2 -8.08 -11.33 56.93
CA GLY A 2 -7.93 -10.75 55.60
C GLY A 2 -6.62 -11.19 54.95
N LEU A 3 -6.65 -11.24 53.66
CA LEU A 3 -5.43 -11.47 52.91
C LEU A 3 -4.45 -10.34 53.19
N LYS A 4 -3.41 -10.64 53.92
CA LYS A 4 -2.32 -9.70 54.11
C LYS A 4 -1.38 -9.81 52.93
N ILE A 5 -1.62 -9.04 51.93
CA ILE A 5 -0.68 -8.90 50.83
C ILE A 5 0.42 -7.99 51.29
N LYS A 6 1.65 -8.48 51.23
CA LYS A 6 2.80 -7.65 51.56
C LYS A 6 2.87 -6.52 50.54
N LYS A 7 3.34 -5.35 51.00
CA LYS A 7 3.48 -4.20 50.09
C LYS A 7 4.29 -4.52 48.84
N VAL A 8 5.30 -5.36 49.00
CA VAL A 8 6.14 -5.79 47.88
C VAL A 8 5.36 -6.61 46.88
N GLU A 9 4.49 -7.51 47.35
CA GLU A 9 3.66 -8.32 46.47
C GLU A 9 2.63 -7.48 45.73
N LEU A 10 2.04 -6.50 46.41
CA LEU A 10 1.11 -5.56 45.79
C LEU A 10 1.79 -4.75 44.72
N ILE A 11 3.00 -4.25 44.98
CA ILE A 11 3.77 -3.50 44.00
C ILE A 11 4.10 -4.36 42.78
N LEU A 12 4.46 -5.63 42.99
CA LEU A 12 4.74 -6.56 41.91
C LEU A 12 3.49 -6.81 41.02
N ILE A 13 2.32 -6.99 41.66
CA ILE A 13 1.07 -7.20 40.92
C ILE A 13 0.73 -5.97 40.07
N VAL A 14 0.83 -4.77 40.65
CA VAL A 14 0.58 -3.52 39.93
C VAL A 14 1.56 -3.35 38.77
N LEU A 15 2.83 -3.66 39.01
CA LEU A 15 3.87 -3.56 37.99
C LEU A 15 3.56 -4.49 36.81
N VAL A 16 3.17 -5.74 37.07
CA VAL A 16 2.83 -6.70 36.03
C VAL A 16 1.62 -6.23 35.24
N VAL A 17 0.60 -5.70 35.90
CA VAL A 17 -0.60 -5.18 35.23
C VAL A 17 -0.24 -4.02 34.33
N VAL A 18 0.59 -3.07 34.82
CA VAL A 18 1.00 -1.92 34.02
C VAL A 18 1.81 -2.33 32.80
N VAL A 19 2.76 -3.26 32.97
CA VAL A 19 3.58 -3.75 31.88
C VAL A 19 2.70 -4.47 30.84
N THR A 20 1.76 -5.29 31.28
CA THR A 20 0.83 -5.98 30.38
C THR A 20 -0.01 -4.99 29.59
N MET A 21 -0.52 -3.95 30.22
CA MET A 21 -1.29 -2.92 29.55
C MET A 21 -0.47 -2.16 28.51
N VAL A 22 0.78 -1.83 28.84
CA VAL A 22 1.66 -1.13 27.90
C VAL A 22 1.95 -2.01 26.70
N VAL A 23 2.22 -3.29 26.90
CA VAL A 23 2.45 -4.23 25.80
C VAL A 23 1.22 -4.37 24.92
N LEU A 24 0.04 -4.54 25.49
CA LEU A 24 -1.20 -4.63 24.74
C LEU A 24 -1.48 -3.35 23.95
N TYR A 25 -1.24 -2.20 24.56
CA TYR A 25 -1.41 -0.92 23.88
C TYR A 25 -0.49 -0.78 22.67
N ASN A 26 0.78 -1.15 22.81
CA ASN A 26 1.73 -1.13 21.70
C ASN A 26 1.32 -2.09 20.57
N VAL A 27 0.85 -3.28 20.92
CA VAL A 27 0.39 -4.25 19.93
C VAL A 27 -0.83 -3.71 19.18
N LEU A 28 -1.78 -3.09 19.88
CA LEU A 28 -2.97 -2.52 19.25
C LEU A 28 -2.63 -1.35 18.33
N ILE A 29 -1.66 -0.52 18.71
CA ILE A 29 -1.21 0.60 17.87
C ILE A 29 -0.43 0.12 16.67
N SER A 30 0.35 -0.94 16.81
CA SER A 30 1.15 -1.48 15.72
C SER A 30 0.36 -2.37 14.77
N VAL A 31 -0.92 -2.61 15.03
CA VAL A 31 -1.80 -3.26 14.05
C VAL A 31 -1.78 -2.42 12.76
N PRO A 32 -1.52 -3.06 11.61
CA PRO A 32 -1.18 -2.33 10.38
C PRO A 32 -2.38 -1.70 9.69
N PHE A 33 -3.11 -0.86 10.38
CA PHE A 33 -4.01 0.07 9.72
C PHE A 33 -3.23 1.35 9.46
N LYS A 34 -2.48 1.35 8.38
CA LYS A 34 -1.75 2.53 7.97
C LYS A 34 -2.74 3.61 7.58
N ASP A 35 -2.50 4.82 8.07
CA ASP A 35 -3.32 5.96 7.66
C ASP A 35 -3.16 6.22 6.17
N TYR A 36 -1.92 6.17 5.69
CA TYR A 36 -1.61 6.36 4.28
C TYR A 36 -0.99 5.09 3.72
N SER A 37 -1.64 4.51 2.73
CA SER A 37 -1.15 3.30 2.07
C SER A 37 -1.70 3.25 0.64
N LEU A 38 -0.87 2.79 -0.27
CA LEU A 38 -1.21 2.72 -1.68
C LEU A 38 -0.70 1.41 -2.27
N ASP A 39 -1.56 0.70 -2.97
CA ASP A 39 -1.17 -0.44 -3.79
C ASP A 39 -1.05 -0.01 -5.24
N VAL A 40 0.02 -0.39 -5.88
CA VAL A 40 0.27 -0.13 -7.29
C VAL A 40 0.51 -1.46 -7.99
N ASP A 41 -0.24 -1.70 -9.07
CA ASP A 41 -0.06 -2.88 -9.89
C ASP A 41 0.03 -2.44 -11.35
N ALA A 42 1.12 -2.80 -12.00
CA ALA A 42 1.37 -2.45 -13.40
C ALA A 42 1.31 -3.71 -14.25
N LEU A 43 0.37 -3.76 -15.18
CA LEU A 43 0.13 -4.88 -16.07
C LEU A 43 0.45 -4.51 -17.50
N LYS A 44 1.20 -5.37 -18.16
CA LYS A 44 1.59 -5.23 -19.54
C LYS A 44 1.00 -6.38 -20.34
N ASP A 45 0.20 -6.07 -21.34
CA ASP A 45 -0.31 -7.09 -22.26
C ASP A 45 0.69 -7.28 -23.39
N PRO A 46 1.30 -8.46 -23.53
CA PRO A 46 2.28 -8.70 -24.59
C PRO A 46 1.69 -8.70 -25.99
N GLU A 47 0.38 -8.90 -26.14
CA GLU A 47 -0.27 -8.94 -27.43
C GLU A 47 -0.81 -7.59 -27.88
N SER A 48 -1.25 -6.77 -26.91
CA SER A 48 -1.89 -5.48 -27.19
C SER A 48 -1.35 -4.42 -26.27
N LEU A 49 -0.07 -4.14 -26.40
CA LEU A 49 0.73 -3.37 -25.44
C LEU A 49 0.02 -2.14 -24.86
N LEU A 50 -0.53 -1.27 -25.71
CA LEU A 50 -1.13 -0.03 -25.22
C LEU A 50 -2.62 -0.15 -24.93
N VAL A 51 -3.29 -1.12 -25.55
CA VAL A 51 -4.74 -1.24 -25.41
C VAL A 51 -5.14 -1.89 -24.09
N ASN A 52 -4.44 -2.97 -23.72
CA ASN A 52 -4.78 -3.75 -22.53
C ASN A 52 -3.81 -3.56 -21.38
N SER A 53 -2.72 -2.81 -21.59
CA SER A 53 -1.80 -2.47 -20.52
C SER A 53 -2.43 -1.42 -19.61
N ARG A 54 -2.23 -1.58 -18.31
CA ARG A 54 -2.84 -0.67 -17.34
C ARG A 54 -2.05 -0.59 -16.06
N VAL A 55 -2.24 0.50 -15.36
CA VAL A 55 -1.75 0.68 -13.99
C VAL A 55 -2.96 0.80 -13.08
N VAL A 56 -3.00 -0.02 -12.05
CA VAL A 56 -4.08 -0.01 -11.07
C VAL A 56 -3.55 0.57 -9.77
N LEU A 57 -4.18 1.64 -9.31
CA LEU A 57 -3.86 2.29 -8.05
C LEU A 57 -5.02 2.09 -7.09
N LYS A 58 -4.75 1.60 -5.90
CA LYS A 58 -5.76 1.42 -4.87
C LYS A 58 -5.29 2.04 -3.58
N ASN A 59 -6.11 2.92 -3.01
CA ASN A 59 -5.85 3.46 -1.68
C ASN A 59 -6.29 2.43 -0.63
N THR A 60 -5.33 1.79 0.00
CA THR A 60 -5.56 0.78 1.03
C THR A 60 -5.47 1.33 2.45
N GLY A 61 -5.22 2.63 2.56
CA GLY A 61 -5.16 3.32 3.84
C GLY A 61 -6.51 3.83 4.31
N LYS A 62 -6.49 4.53 5.42
CA LYS A 62 -7.69 5.14 6.01
C LYS A 62 -7.91 6.57 5.56
N MET A 63 -6.90 7.21 5.05
CA MET A 63 -6.92 8.63 4.69
C MET A 63 -6.85 8.81 3.19
N THR A 64 -7.41 9.93 2.72
CA THR A 64 -7.33 10.31 1.32
C THR A 64 -5.89 10.63 0.94
N LEU A 65 -5.45 10.11 -0.20
CA LEU A 65 -4.16 10.47 -0.80
C LEU A 65 -4.35 11.64 -1.74
N ASN A 66 -3.47 12.62 -1.65
CA ASN A 66 -3.54 13.84 -2.46
C ASN A 66 -2.28 14.04 -3.28
N ASP A 67 -2.40 14.81 -4.36
CA ASP A 67 -1.27 15.18 -5.21
C ASP A 67 -0.48 13.95 -5.67
N ILE A 68 -1.19 13.03 -6.31
CA ILE A 68 -0.59 11.80 -6.82
C ILE A 68 0.08 12.11 -8.15
N TYR A 69 1.32 11.71 -8.26
CA TYR A 69 2.17 11.95 -9.41
C TYR A 69 2.71 10.64 -9.94
N ILE A 70 2.42 10.34 -11.20
CA ILE A 70 2.77 9.06 -11.79
C ILE A 70 3.77 9.30 -12.92
N VAL A 71 4.91 8.61 -12.86
CA VAL A 71 5.97 8.70 -13.85
C VAL A 71 6.16 7.34 -14.50
N TYR A 72 6.03 7.27 -15.82
CA TYR A 72 6.23 6.04 -16.56
C TYR A 72 7.67 5.94 -17.07
N ASP A 73 8.28 4.77 -16.91
CA ASP A 73 9.63 4.46 -17.42
C ASP A 73 10.72 5.42 -16.94
N ASN A 74 10.56 6.01 -15.75
CA ASN A 74 11.43 7.05 -15.22
C ASN A 74 11.60 8.25 -16.17
N ASN A 75 10.66 8.45 -17.06
CA ASN A 75 10.70 9.50 -18.05
C ASN A 75 9.78 10.66 -17.60
N LYS A 76 10.36 11.78 -17.29
CA LYS A 76 9.61 12.95 -16.81
C LYS A 76 8.61 13.49 -17.83
N ASN A 77 8.78 13.17 -19.10
CA ASN A 77 7.83 13.56 -20.15
C ASN A 77 6.58 12.67 -20.17
N LEU A 78 6.65 11.52 -19.50
CA LEU A 78 5.54 10.57 -19.42
C LEU A 78 4.98 10.58 -17.99
N THR A 79 4.32 11.66 -17.63
CA THR A 79 3.79 11.85 -16.29
C THR A 79 2.30 12.11 -16.31
N GLU A 80 1.61 11.64 -15.27
CA GLU A 80 0.21 11.96 -15.03
C GLU A 80 0.04 12.42 -13.59
N ASN A 81 -0.93 13.30 -13.39
CA ASN A 81 -1.26 13.81 -12.07
C ASN A 81 -2.69 13.48 -11.73
N LEU A 82 -2.92 13.03 -10.49
CA LEU A 82 -4.26 12.83 -9.94
C LEU A 82 -4.42 13.73 -8.73
N LEU A 83 -5.61 14.31 -8.57
CA LEU A 83 -5.88 15.18 -7.44
C LEU A 83 -5.92 14.41 -6.14
N LYS A 84 -6.66 13.32 -6.13
CA LYS A 84 -6.84 12.53 -4.91
C LYS A 84 -7.31 11.12 -5.22
N ILE A 85 -7.06 10.24 -4.27
CA ILE A 85 -7.63 8.88 -4.23
C ILE A 85 -8.21 8.68 -2.84
N ASP A 86 -9.52 8.48 -2.76
CA ASP A 86 -10.19 8.27 -1.48
C ASP A 86 -9.93 6.85 -0.95
N PRO A 87 -10.05 6.64 0.37
CA PRO A 87 -9.85 5.31 0.94
C PRO A 87 -10.75 4.26 0.27
N GLY A 88 -10.15 3.14 -0.12
CA GLY A 88 -10.86 2.07 -0.80
C GLY A 88 -11.11 2.30 -2.29
N GLN A 89 -10.80 3.48 -2.79
CA GLN A 89 -10.98 3.79 -4.21
C GLN A 89 -9.91 3.11 -5.04
N THR A 90 -10.32 2.58 -6.18
CA THR A 90 -9.43 2.00 -7.18
C THR A 90 -9.48 2.85 -8.45
N ILE A 91 -8.32 3.22 -8.95
CA ILE A 91 -8.19 3.98 -10.19
C ILE A 91 -7.37 3.16 -11.18
N ILE A 92 -7.89 3.04 -12.40
CA ILE A 92 -7.20 2.32 -13.47
C ILE A 92 -6.74 3.35 -14.49
N LEU A 93 -5.45 3.34 -14.77
CA LEU A 93 -4.82 4.26 -15.71
C LEU A 93 -4.32 3.50 -16.91
N SER A 94 -4.46 4.13 -18.09
CA SER A 94 -3.84 3.63 -19.31
C SER A 94 -2.51 4.32 -19.50
N PRO A 95 -1.43 3.57 -19.78
CA PRO A 95 -0.13 4.20 -20.04
C PRO A 95 -0.20 5.14 -21.23
N PRO A 96 0.53 6.26 -21.21
CA PRO A 96 0.52 7.19 -22.32
C PRO A 96 1.20 6.63 -23.55
N GLN A 97 0.89 7.18 -24.70
CA GLN A 97 1.58 6.84 -25.93
C GLN A 97 3.07 7.14 -25.79
N GLY A 98 3.89 6.23 -26.27
CA GLY A 98 5.34 6.35 -26.16
C GLY A 98 5.93 5.68 -24.93
N ALA A 99 5.10 5.18 -24.02
CA ALA A 99 5.58 4.43 -22.88
C ALA A 99 6.16 3.08 -23.33
N LEU A 100 7.35 2.76 -22.81
CA LEU A 100 8.01 1.48 -23.08
C LEU A 100 7.52 0.37 -22.19
N LEU A 101 6.71 0.69 -21.18
CA LEU A 101 6.12 -0.26 -20.25
C LEU A 101 7.19 -1.04 -19.46
N LYS A 102 8.24 -0.36 -19.04
CA LYS A 102 9.29 -0.94 -18.20
C LYS A 102 8.94 -0.86 -16.74
N SER A 103 8.59 0.33 -16.28
CA SER A 103 8.27 0.57 -14.88
C SER A 103 7.35 1.78 -14.73
N VAL A 104 6.74 1.88 -13.57
CA VAL A 104 5.95 3.04 -13.18
C VAL A 104 6.32 3.42 -11.76
N SER A 105 6.49 4.70 -11.52
CA SER A 105 6.75 5.25 -10.19
C SER A 105 5.58 6.13 -9.79
N VAL A 106 5.11 5.97 -8.56
CA VAL A 106 3.98 6.72 -8.03
C VAL A 106 4.42 7.45 -6.77
N PHE A 107 4.17 8.75 -6.73
CA PHE A 107 4.49 9.60 -5.59
C PHE A 107 3.22 10.29 -5.12
N THR A 108 3.09 10.47 -3.82
CA THR A 108 1.97 11.20 -3.24
C THR A 108 2.46 12.39 -2.44
N GLY A 109 1.57 13.36 -2.25
CA GLY A 109 1.88 14.53 -1.43
C GLY A 109 2.17 14.18 0.03
N GLU A 110 1.69 13.01 0.48
CA GLU A 110 1.94 12.51 1.84
C GLU A 110 3.29 11.82 2.00
N GLY A 111 4.06 11.70 0.91
CA GLY A 111 5.41 11.15 0.97
C GLY A 111 5.54 9.68 0.59
N ILE A 112 4.48 9.07 0.09
CA ILE A 112 4.56 7.70 -0.42
C ILE A 112 5.30 7.71 -1.76
N SER A 113 6.24 6.77 -1.92
CA SER A 113 6.97 6.58 -3.17
C SER A 113 7.03 5.09 -3.45
N ILE A 114 6.46 4.68 -4.57
CA ILE A 114 6.37 3.27 -4.96
C ILE A 114 6.83 3.14 -6.41
N GLU A 115 7.71 2.20 -6.68
CA GLU A 115 8.12 1.84 -8.02
C GLU A 115 7.75 0.40 -8.29
N GLU A 116 7.06 0.15 -9.40
CA GLU A 116 6.66 -1.17 -9.83
C GLU A 116 7.07 -1.40 -11.28
N GLY A 117 7.64 -2.59 -11.55
CA GLY A 117 7.88 -3.02 -12.92
C GLY A 117 6.60 -3.53 -13.55
N PHE A 118 6.44 -3.28 -14.85
CA PHE A 118 5.33 -3.86 -15.58
C PHE A 118 5.53 -5.36 -15.69
N ARG A 119 4.46 -6.12 -15.44
CA ARG A 119 4.48 -7.58 -15.54
C ARG A 119 3.39 -8.05 -16.49
N SER A 120 3.66 -9.16 -17.15
CA SER A 120 2.66 -9.83 -17.97
C SER A 120 1.74 -10.65 -17.10
N PRO A 121 0.43 -10.73 -17.42
CA PRO A 121 -0.47 -11.61 -16.70
C PRO A 121 0.01 -13.05 -16.77
N ILE A 122 -0.11 -13.77 -15.63
CA ILE A 122 0.27 -15.16 -15.59
C ILE A 122 -0.75 -15.99 -16.36
N LYS A 123 -0.28 -16.74 -17.37
CA LYS A 123 -1.14 -17.70 -18.07
C LYS A 123 -1.07 -19.03 -17.34
N MET A 124 -2.21 -19.54 -16.95
CA MET A 124 -2.28 -20.83 -16.29
C MET A 124 -2.12 -21.97 -17.29
N PRO A 125 -1.50 -23.09 -16.86
CA PRO A 125 -1.48 -24.29 -17.71
C PRO A 125 -2.89 -24.68 -18.10
N GLY A 126 -3.09 -25.05 -19.36
CA GLY A 126 -4.41 -25.34 -19.87
C GLY A 126 -5.12 -24.17 -20.51
N MET A 127 -4.74 -22.98 -20.17
CA MET A 127 -5.22 -21.77 -20.84
C MET A 127 -4.31 -21.36 -21.99
N ILE A 128 -3.10 -21.87 -21.97
CA ILE A 128 -2.05 -21.48 -22.90
C ILE A 128 -2.31 -22.01 -24.32
N GLY A 129 -2.88 -23.15 -24.42
CA GLY A 129 -3.22 -23.73 -25.71
C GLY A 129 -4.34 -22.99 -26.41
N SER A 130 -4.92 -22.18 -25.66
CA SER A 130 -5.95 -21.31 -26.14
C SER A 130 -5.32 -20.13 -26.82
#